data_a3525ef67b2f5ebe786cb6cdf44d1f7b
#
_entry.id   a3525ef67b2f5ebe786cb6cdf44d1f7b
#
_cell.length_a   1.000
_cell.length_b   1.000
_cell.length_c   1.000
_cell.angle_alpha   90.00
_cell.angle_beta   90.00
_cell.angle_gamma   90.00
#
_symmetry.space_group_name_H-M   'P 1'
#
loop_
_entity.id
_entity.type
_entity.pdbx_description
1 polymer ?
#
loop_
_entity_poly.entity_id
_entity_poly.type
_entity_poly.pdbx_seq_one_letter_code
_entity_poly.pdbx_strand_id
1 'polypeptide(L)'
;MKIPDYISPIVGHRVWRLDADRLRSLNGEPWSPGKSLAARCRAASYGTIVGRAGAAHDSHEPPQTGCTCGVYATRTLEHLRSMGCPRYAIPGEVFLWGTVVEHELGWRAQFAYPKSLFLSPDLIPSGAKELEARVGVLAAYDMDIFLIVGCGRTIPLCRKGSGYDPAGLDYLVGMSKQYYDRRQRDRTLTRGDRVAILGRGIAVVEHADDTEVHALLRNRIMVRMRRKDIAWNRQNMRWEAKDLAP
;
A
#
# COMPACT_ATOMS: atom_id res chain seq x y z
N MET A 1 -17.83 -14.41 -6.68
CA MET A 1 -17.07 -15.69 -6.79
C MET A 1 -17.57 -16.64 -5.71
N LYS A 2 -17.94 -17.90 -6.04
CA LYS A 2 -18.29 -18.90 -5.03
C LYS A 2 -17.02 -19.61 -4.59
N ILE A 3 -16.65 -19.49 -3.32
CA ILE A 3 -15.74 -20.41 -2.67
C ILE A 3 -16.53 -21.70 -2.52
N PRO A 4 -15.94 -22.88 -2.81
CA PRO A 4 -16.63 -24.14 -2.61
C PRO A 4 -17.13 -24.27 -1.16
N ASP A 5 -18.42 -24.52 -0.98
CA ASP A 5 -19.09 -24.47 0.34
C ASP A 5 -18.57 -25.52 1.35
N TYR A 6 -17.79 -26.49 0.89
CA TYR A 6 -17.18 -27.55 1.71
C TYR A 6 -15.75 -27.26 2.19
N ILE A 7 -15.18 -26.09 1.85
CA ILE A 7 -13.85 -25.67 2.27
C ILE A 7 -13.96 -24.35 3.00
N SER A 8 -13.64 -24.35 4.29
CA SER A 8 -13.45 -23.10 5.03
C SER A 8 -12.11 -22.48 4.64
N PRO A 9 -12.10 -21.35 3.94
CA PRO A 9 -10.85 -20.72 3.56
C PRO A 9 -10.10 -20.20 4.79
N ILE A 10 -8.78 -20.29 4.77
CA ILE A 10 -7.95 -19.63 5.76
C ILE A 10 -8.01 -18.13 5.50
N VAL A 11 -8.15 -17.35 6.56
CA VAL A 11 -8.07 -15.89 6.49
C VAL A 11 -6.70 -15.43 6.95
N GLY A 12 -5.99 -14.74 6.06
CA GLY A 12 -4.70 -14.13 6.37
C GLY A 12 -4.69 -12.63 6.07
N HIS A 13 -3.59 -11.97 6.40
CA HIS A 13 -3.41 -10.54 6.15
C HIS A 13 -2.40 -10.32 5.03
N ARG A 14 -2.70 -9.35 4.16
CA ARG A 14 -1.88 -9.02 2.99
C ARG A 14 -1.96 -7.53 2.69
N VAL A 15 -1.05 -7.04 1.86
CA VAL A 15 -1.09 -5.69 1.30
C VAL A 15 -1.20 -5.74 -0.21
N TRP A 16 -1.87 -4.72 -0.74
CA TRP A 16 -1.98 -4.46 -2.18
C TRP A 16 -1.61 -3.01 -2.47
N ARG A 17 -1.38 -2.72 -3.74
CA ARG A 17 -1.47 -1.37 -4.27
C ARG A 17 -2.70 -1.27 -5.17
N LEU A 18 -3.30 -0.11 -5.25
CA LEU A 18 -4.38 0.19 -6.17
C LEU A 18 -3.79 0.95 -7.37
N ASP A 19 -3.85 0.31 -8.52
CA ASP A 19 -3.61 0.98 -9.79
C ASP A 19 -4.92 1.61 -10.30
N ALA A 20 -4.89 2.25 -11.47
CA ALA A 20 -6.06 2.96 -12.00
C ALA A 20 -7.31 2.07 -12.14
N ASP A 21 -7.14 0.80 -12.46
CA ASP A 21 -8.22 -0.12 -12.85
C ASP A 21 -8.35 -1.37 -11.96
N ARG A 22 -7.38 -1.65 -11.07
CA ARG A 22 -7.38 -2.89 -10.28
C ARG A 22 -6.41 -2.91 -9.11
N LEU A 23 -6.62 -3.88 -8.22
CA LEU A 23 -5.63 -4.22 -7.21
C LEU A 23 -4.45 -4.97 -7.83
N ARG A 24 -3.26 -4.70 -7.30
CA ARG A 24 -2.03 -5.46 -7.61
C ARG A 24 -1.30 -5.86 -6.34
N SER A 25 -0.67 -7.01 -6.39
CA SER A 25 0.36 -7.37 -5.42
C SER A 25 1.52 -6.37 -5.49
N LEU A 26 2.32 -6.25 -4.42
CA LEU A 26 3.51 -5.37 -4.42
C LEU A 26 4.51 -5.74 -5.52
N ASN A 27 4.59 -7.00 -5.90
CA ASN A 27 5.40 -7.50 -7.00
C ASN A 27 4.78 -7.28 -8.40
N GLY A 28 3.67 -6.54 -8.49
CA GLY A 28 3.03 -6.15 -9.75
C GLY A 28 1.99 -7.11 -10.29
N GLU A 29 1.74 -8.27 -9.67
CA GLU A 29 0.75 -9.23 -10.15
C GLU A 29 -0.67 -8.69 -10.02
N PRO A 30 -1.48 -8.70 -11.12
CA PRO A 30 -2.82 -8.16 -11.10
C PRO A 30 -3.81 -9.11 -10.42
N TRP A 31 -4.74 -8.53 -9.66
CA TRP A 31 -5.90 -9.21 -9.11
C TRP A 31 -7.13 -8.75 -9.88
N SER A 32 -7.90 -9.67 -10.43
CA SER A 32 -9.09 -9.33 -11.21
C SER A 32 -10.35 -9.45 -10.34
N PRO A 33 -11.29 -8.50 -10.43
CA PRO A 33 -12.58 -8.63 -9.76
C PRO A 33 -13.28 -9.95 -10.13
N GLY A 34 -13.88 -10.61 -9.14
CA GLY A 34 -14.63 -11.87 -9.34
C GLY A 34 -13.79 -13.09 -9.70
N LYS A 35 -12.46 -12.97 -9.79
CA LYS A 35 -11.57 -14.08 -10.14
C LYS A 35 -10.53 -14.32 -9.06
N SER A 36 -10.36 -15.58 -8.66
CA SER A 36 -9.27 -15.97 -7.77
C SER A 36 -7.91 -15.75 -8.44
N LEU A 37 -6.95 -15.28 -7.64
CA LEU A 37 -5.54 -15.36 -8.03
C LEU A 37 -5.06 -16.79 -7.83
N ALA A 38 -4.60 -17.43 -8.91
CA ALA A 38 -3.90 -18.68 -8.84
C ALA A 38 -2.39 -18.42 -8.72
N ALA A 39 -1.75 -19.07 -7.78
CA ALA A 39 -0.30 -19.01 -7.61
C ALA A 39 0.42 -19.57 -8.85
N ARG A 40 1.58 -19.01 -9.16
CA ARG A 40 2.47 -19.49 -10.21
C ARG A 40 3.87 -19.70 -9.67
N CYS A 41 4.52 -20.78 -10.05
CA CYS A 41 5.93 -20.97 -9.75
C CYS A 41 6.76 -20.14 -10.74
N ARG A 42 7.44 -19.10 -10.25
CA ARG A 42 8.31 -18.24 -11.06
C ARG A 42 9.75 -18.72 -11.11
N ALA A 43 10.12 -19.72 -10.31
CA ALA A 43 11.49 -20.24 -10.30
C ALA A 43 11.89 -20.80 -11.67
N ALA A 44 10.94 -21.34 -12.43
CA ALA A 44 11.16 -21.82 -13.80
C ALA A 44 11.46 -20.66 -14.81
N SER A 45 11.06 -19.42 -14.50
CA SER A 45 11.22 -18.28 -15.41
C SER A 45 12.53 -17.50 -15.22
N TYR A 46 13.22 -17.67 -14.10
CA TYR A 46 14.46 -16.95 -13.80
C TYR A 46 15.75 -17.70 -14.21
N GLY A 47 15.63 -18.92 -14.72
CA GLY A 47 16.78 -19.74 -15.11
C GLY A 47 17.58 -19.28 -16.31
N THR A 48 17.18 -18.19 -17.00
CA THR A 48 17.78 -17.79 -18.29
C THR A 48 18.65 -16.55 -18.23
N ILE A 49 18.74 -15.82 -17.11
CA ILE A 49 19.40 -14.50 -17.11
C ILE A 49 20.77 -14.49 -16.38
N VAL A 50 21.09 -15.46 -15.55
CA VAL A 50 22.39 -15.48 -14.87
C VAL A 50 22.97 -16.88 -15.02
N GLY A 51 23.95 -17.05 -15.86
CA GLY A 51 24.68 -18.26 -16.25
C GLY A 51 25.21 -19.19 -15.13
N ARG A 52 24.39 -19.45 -14.12
CA ARG A 52 24.50 -20.57 -13.21
C ARG A 52 23.43 -21.58 -13.61
N ALA A 53 23.89 -22.75 -14.05
CA ALA A 53 23.08 -23.94 -14.17
C ALA A 53 22.45 -24.26 -12.79
N GLY A 54 21.37 -23.55 -12.46
CA GLY A 54 20.47 -23.91 -11.40
C GLY A 54 19.71 -25.15 -11.85
N ALA A 55 19.62 -26.18 -11.00
CA ALA A 55 18.84 -27.36 -11.25
C ALA A 55 17.50 -26.99 -11.89
N ALA A 56 17.16 -27.63 -12.99
CA ALA A 56 15.88 -27.48 -13.66
C ALA A 56 14.80 -27.63 -12.58
N HIS A 57 14.12 -26.53 -12.22
CA HIS A 57 12.96 -26.61 -11.36
C HIS A 57 11.89 -27.34 -12.15
N ASP A 58 11.62 -28.58 -11.78
CA ASP A 58 10.50 -29.33 -12.33
C ASP A 58 9.24 -28.48 -12.19
N SER A 59 8.46 -28.39 -13.26
CA SER A 59 7.18 -27.71 -13.24
C SER A 59 6.28 -28.39 -12.20
N HIS A 60 5.90 -27.64 -11.17
CA HIS A 60 5.04 -28.14 -10.11
C HIS A 60 3.88 -27.20 -9.84
N GLU A 61 2.81 -27.72 -9.26
CA GLU A 61 1.70 -26.90 -8.76
C GLU A 61 2.11 -26.16 -7.49
N PRO A 62 1.98 -24.82 -7.47
CA PRO A 62 2.22 -24.02 -6.26
C PRO A 62 1.09 -24.19 -5.23
N PRO A 63 1.41 -24.06 -3.93
CA PRO A 63 2.73 -24.02 -3.33
C PRO A 63 3.30 -25.42 -3.13
N GLN A 64 4.62 -25.58 -3.23
CA GLN A 64 5.30 -26.84 -2.94
C GLN A 64 6.26 -26.65 -1.76
N THR A 65 6.35 -27.65 -0.89
CA THR A 65 7.37 -27.72 0.16
C THR A 65 8.75 -27.71 -0.49
N GLY A 66 9.65 -26.83 -0.02
CA GLY A 66 10.98 -26.66 -0.62
C GLY A 66 11.07 -25.60 -1.74
N CYS A 67 9.94 -25.11 -2.24
CA CYS A 67 9.88 -23.96 -3.16
C CYS A 67 9.31 -22.73 -2.45
N THR A 68 9.65 -21.54 -2.91
CA THR A 68 9.12 -20.25 -2.38
C THR A 68 7.86 -19.77 -3.12
N CYS A 69 7.29 -20.59 -4.01
CA CYS A 69 6.08 -20.23 -4.75
C CYS A 69 4.81 -20.24 -3.86
N GLY A 70 3.77 -19.56 -4.33
CA GLY A 70 2.49 -19.47 -3.61
C GLY A 70 2.02 -18.01 -3.43
N VAL A 71 0.75 -17.84 -3.05
CA VAL A 71 0.22 -16.55 -2.62
C VAL A 71 0.42 -16.42 -1.12
N TYR A 72 1.24 -15.46 -0.72
CA TYR A 72 1.61 -15.23 0.69
C TYR A 72 0.58 -14.39 1.43
N ALA A 73 0.33 -14.76 2.70
CA ALA A 73 -0.38 -13.94 3.67
C ALA A 73 0.18 -14.19 5.08
N THR A 74 0.16 -13.16 5.93
CA THR A 74 0.58 -13.25 7.33
C THR A 74 -0.58 -13.66 8.23
N ARG A 75 -0.27 -14.22 9.43
CA ARG A 75 -1.28 -14.59 10.43
C ARG A 75 -1.96 -13.37 11.03
N THR A 76 -1.21 -12.32 11.24
CA THR A 76 -1.68 -11.13 11.92
C THR A 76 -1.33 -9.86 11.14
N LEU A 77 -2.12 -8.82 11.35
CA LEU A 77 -1.85 -7.49 10.81
C LEU A 77 -0.56 -6.90 11.40
N GLU A 78 -0.20 -7.28 12.61
CA GLU A 78 1.03 -6.84 13.26
C GLU A 78 2.27 -7.39 12.55
N HIS A 79 2.30 -8.69 12.23
CA HIS A 79 3.35 -9.28 11.41
C HIS A 79 3.45 -8.59 10.04
N LEU A 80 2.30 -8.30 9.42
CA LEU A 80 2.29 -7.58 8.15
C LEU A 80 2.94 -6.20 8.27
N ARG A 81 2.67 -5.46 9.35
CA ARG A 81 3.26 -4.13 9.63
C ARG A 81 4.76 -4.21 9.91
N SER A 82 5.20 -5.21 10.64
CA SER A 82 6.63 -5.41 10.98
C SER A 82 7.51 -5.67 9.76
N MET A 83 6.92 -6.19 8.67
CA MET A 83 7.62 -6.39 7.39
C MET A 83 7.92 -5.08 6.63
N GLY A 84 7.54 -3.91 7.14
CA GLY A 84 7.85 -2.62 6.53
C GLY A 84 7.03 -2.32 5.28
N CYS A 85 5.72 -2.41 5.38
CA CYS A 85 4.83 -2.11 4.25
C CYS A 85 5.02 -0.69 3.70
N PRO A 86 5.08 -0.52 2.37
CA PRO A 86 5.12 0.80 1.76
C PRO A 86 3.90 1.65 2.16
N ARG A 87 4.07 2.95 2.32
CA ARG A 87 2.98 3.86 2.73
C ARG A 87 1.80 3.90 1.76
N TYR A 88 2.05 3.59 0.48
CA TYR A 88 1.00 3.50 -0.54
C TYR A 88 0.30 2.14 -0.56
N ALA A 89 0.71 1.20 0.27
CA ALA A 89 0.12 -0.12 0.31
C ALA A 89 -1.19 -0.10 1.12
N ILE A 90 -2.19 -0.79 0.59
CA ILE A 90 -3.49 -0.97 1.23
C ILE A 90 -3.46 -2.31 1.95
N PRO A 91 -3.50 -2.33 3.29
CA PRO A 91 -3.62 -3.57 4.04
C PRO A 91 -5.05 -4.10 3.97
N GLY A 92 -5.20 -5.41 4.16
CA GLY A 92 -6.49 -6.05 4.22
C GLY A 92 -6.39 -7.52 4.55
N GLU A 93 -7.54 -8.19 4.53
CA GLU A 93 -7.66 -9.62 4.70
C GLU A 93 -7.82 -10.32 3.35
N VAL A 94 -7.33 -11.54 3.28
CA VAL A 94 -7.37 -12.38 2.10
C VAL A 94 -7.85 -13.77 2.46
N PHE A 95 -8.75 -14.33 1.66
CA PHE A 95 -9.08 -15.73 1.67
C PHE A 95 -8.00 -16.54 0.95
N LEU A 96 -7.61 -17.64 1.56
CA LEU A 96 -6.62 -18.59 1.06
C LEU A 96 -7.23 -19.98 1.01
N TRP A 97 -7.03 -20.71 -0.09
CA TRP A 97 -7.54 -22.07 -0.24
C TRP A 97 -6.76 -22.89 -1.28
N GLY A 98 -7.19 -24.13 -1.54
CA GLY A 98 -6.47 -25.12 -2.30
C GLY A 98 -5.36 -25.76 -1.46
N THR A 99 -4.24 -26.07 -2.06
CA THR A 99 -3.06 -26.48 -1.30
C THR A 99 -2.52 -25.29 -0.52
N VAL A 100 -2.37 -25.45 0.80
CA VAL A 100 -1.84 -24.40 1.69
C VAL A 100 -0.65 -24.94 2.46
N VAL A 101 0.46 -24.24 2.38
CA VAL A 101 1.67 -24.50 3.17
C VAL A 101 1.75 -23.51 4.31
N GLU A 102 1.80 -23.99 5.52
CA GLU A 102 1.90 -23.19 6.73
C GLU A 102 3.35 -22.85 7.06
N HIS A 103 3.57 -21.65 7.55
CA HIS A 103 4.83 -21.11 8.03
C HIS A 103 4.64 -20.42 9.37
N GLU A 104 5.73 -20.17 10.06
CA GLU A 104 5.71 -19.47 11.35
C GLU A 104 4.92 -18.16 11.32
N LEU A 105 5.15 -17.30 10.33
CA LEU A 105 4.53 -15.98 10.23
C LEU A 105 3.24 -15.96 9.40
N GLY A 106 2.85 -17.07 8.76
CA GLY A 106 1.67 -17.08 7.89
C GLY A 106 1.57 -18.30 6.99
N TRP A 107 1.03 -18.08 5.81
CA TRP A 107 0.72 -19.14 4.87
C TRP A 107 1.14 -18.80 3.44
N ARG A 108 1.32 -19.82 2.63
CA ARG A 108 1.38 -19.76 1.18
C ARG A 108 0.28 -20.64 0.62
N ALA A 109 -0.55 -20.11 -0.25
CA ALA A 109 -1.69 -20.84 -0.80
C ALA A 109 -1.64 -20.95 -2.32
N GLN A 110 -2.36 -21.94 -2.84
CA GLN A 110 -2.56 -22.14 -4.27
C GLN A 110 -3.48 -21.08 -4.86
N PHE A 111 -4.56 -20.76 -4.15
CA PHE A 111 -5.54 -19.77 -4.57
C PHE A 111 -5.77 -18.73 -3.48
N ALA A 112 -6.09 -17.50 -3.92
CA ALA A 112 -6.44 -16.43 -3.02
C ALA A 112 -7.45 -15.46 -3.64
N TYR A 113 -8.23 -14.77 -2.77
CA TYR A 113 -9.11 -13.68 -3.15
C TYR A 113 -9.20 -12.66 -2.02
N PRO A 114 -9.26 -11.34 -2.31
CA PRO A 114 -9.42 -10.33 -1.27
C PRO A 114 -10.73 -10.57 -0.50
N LYS A 115 -10.64 -10.50 0.84
CA LYS A 115 -11.80 -10.59 1.74
C LYS A 115 -12.25 -9.22 2.18
N SER A 116 -11.29 -8.38 2.60
CA SER A 116 -11.55 -7.02 3.04
C SER A 116 -10.34 -6.12 2.80
N LEU A 117 -10.56 -4.80 2.70
CA LEU A 117 -9.51 -3.80 2.61
C LEU A 117 -9.68 -2.74 3.69
N PHE A 118 -8.54 -2.25 4.19
CA PHE A 118 -8.47 -1.18 5.18
C PHE A 118 -7.80 0.05 4.56
N LEU A 119 -8.60 1.03 4.18
CA LEU A 119 -8.12 2.27 3.60
C LEU A 119 -7.69 3.24 4.70
N SER A 120 -6.48 3.76 4.60
CA SER A 120 -6.05 4.89 5.41
C SER A 120 -6.48 6.19 4.73
N PRO A 121 -6.85 7.25 5.47
CA PRO A 121 -7.09 8.57 4.92
C PRO A 121 -5.93 9.10 4.08
N ASP A 122 -4.70 8.67 4.37
CA ASP A 122 -3.49 9.03 3.61
C ASP A 122 -3.49 8.48 2.17
N LEU A 123 -4.22 7.41 1.93
CA LEU A 123 -4.35 6.75 0.62
C LEU A 123 -5.53 7.29 -0.19
N ILE A 124 -6.34 8.15 0.42
CA ILE A 124 -7.51 8.75 -0.21
C ILE A 124 -7.07 10.01 -0.95
N PRO A 125 -7.32 10.11 -2.26
CA PRO A 125 -7.00 11.32 -3.01
C PRO A 125 -7.78 12.53 -2.48
N SER A 126 -7.21 13.71 -2.62
CA SER A 126 -7.84 14.97 -2.18
C SER A 126 -9.06 15.40 -3.03
N GLY A 127 -9.33 14.70 -4.13
CA GLY A 127 -10.42 15.01 -5.05
C GLY A 127 -11.58 14.01 -4.97
N ALA A 128 -12.83 14.52 -4.85
CA ALA A 128 -14.02 13.69 -4.79
C ALA A 128 -14.13 12.72 -5.98
N LYS A 129 -13.90 13.21 -7.20
CA LYS A 129 -13.96 12.39 -8.43
C LYS A 129 -12.94 11.25 -8.45
N GLU A 130 -11.72 11.51 -7.99
CA GLU A 130 -10.68 10.47 -7.96
C GLU A 130 -10.97 9.43 -6.87
N LEU A 131 -11.51 9.86 -5.74
CA LEU A 131 -11.95 8.96 -4.68
C LEU A 131 -13.10 8.07 -5.17
N GLU A 132 -14.11 8.66 -5.81
CA GLU A 132 -15.25 7.93 -6.38
C GLU A 132 -14.79 6.89 -7.41
N ALA A 133 -13.89 7.25 -8.32
CA ALA A 133 -13.30 6.32 -9.28
C ALA A 133 -12.57 5.15 -8.59
N ARG A 134 -11.78 5.42 -7.55
CA ARG A 134 -11.06 4.39 -6.79
C ARG A 134 -12.00 3.48 -6.02
N VAL A 135 -13.02 4.03 -5.37
CA VAL A 135 -14.05 3.23 -4.67
C VAL A 135 -14.82 2.37 -5.66
N GLY A 136 -15.16 2.90 -6.85
CA GLY A 136 -15.79 2.13 -7.92
C GLY A 136 -14.96 0.92 -8.36
N VAL A 137 -13.64 1.10 -8.53
CA VAL A 137 -12.73 -0.02 -8.82
C VAL A 137 -12.74 -1.06 -7.70
N LEU A 138 -12.71 -0.63 -6.46
CA LEU A 138 -12.70 -1.53 -5.30
C LEU A 138 -14.04 -2.24 -5.10
N ALA A 139 -15.16 -1.56 -5.35
CA ALA A 139 -16.51 -2.13 -5.25
C ALA A 139 -16.71 -3.31 -6.21
N ALA A 140 -16.04 -3.32 -7.37
CA ALA A 140 -16.09 -4.42 -8.33
C ALA A 140 -15.59 -5.76 -7.77
N TYR A 141 -14.83 -5.75 -6.66
CA TYR A 141 -14.35 -6.97 -6.00
C TYR A 141 -15.37 -7.63 -5.10
N ASP A 142 -16.52 -7.01 -4.84
CA ASP A 142 -17.57 -7.53 -3.94
C ASP A 142 -17.03 -8.00 -2.58
N MET A 143 -16.32 -7.11 -1.91
CA MET A 143 -15.69 -7.34 -0.61
C MET A 143 -15.98 -6.20 0.37
N ASP A 144 -15.71 -6.44 1.64
CA ASP A 144 -15.82 -5.39 2.65
C ASP A 144 -14.68 -4.37 2.51
N ILE A 145 -15.00 -3.09 2.54
CA ILE A 145 -14.04 -2.00 2.52
C ILE A 145 -14.27 -1.14 3.75
N PHE A 146 -13.20 -0.93 4.51
CA PHE A 146 -13.22 -0.14 5.74
C PHE A 146 -12.27 1.05 5.64
N LEU A 147 -12.67 2.18 6.22
CA LEU A 147 -11.79 3.30 6.47
C LEU A 147 -11.21 3.19 7.88
N ILE A 148 -9.89 3.30 8.01
CA ILE A 148 -9.23 3.46 9.30
C ILE A 148 -9.25 4.95 9.65
N VAL A 149 -9.95 5.31 10.71
CA VAL A 149 -9.95 6.67 11.26
C VAL A 149 -9.02 6.75 12.46
N GLY A 150 -8.74 7.96 12.92
CA GLY A 150 -7.89 8.21 14.09
C GLY A 150 -8.25 7.28 15.26
N CYS A 151 -7.29 6.90 16.08
CA CYS A 151 -7.37 5.90 17.15
C CYS A 151 -7.63 4.43 16.71
N GLY A 152 -7.44 4.10 15.43
CA GLY A 152 -7.56 2.72 14.92
C GLY A 152 -9.01 2.22 14.74
N ARG A 153 -10.02 3.07 14.89
CA ARG A 153 -11.40 2.72 14.58
C ARG A 153 -11.58 2.53 13.09
N THR A 154 -12.46 1.59 12.71
CA THR A 154 -12.83 1.33 11.32
C THR A 154 -14.28 1.74 11.06
N ILE A 155 -14.51 2.39 9.93
CA ILE A 155 -15.85 2.75 9.43
C ILE A 155 -16.07 1.96 8.15
N PRO A 156 -17.17 1.19 8.02
CA PRO A 156 -17.48 0.49 6.79
C PRO A 156 -17.82 1.49 5.68
N LEU A 157 -17.22 1.33 4.50
CA LEU A 157 -17.46 2.12 3.30
C LEU A 157 -18.27 1.37 2.27
N CYS A 158 -18.04 0.07 2.19
CA CYS A 158 -18.72 -0.84 1.31
C CYS A 158 -18.86 -2.16 2.05
N ARG A 159 -19.99 -2.83 1.91
CA ARG A 159 -20.20 -4.18 2.41
C ARG A 159 -20.40 -5.12 1.24
N LYS A 160 -19.86 -6.30 1.37
CA LYS A 160 -20.06 -7.39 0.41
C LYS A 160 -21.57 -7.60 0.15
N GLY A 161 -21.94 -7.68 -1.11
CA GLY A 161 -23.33 -7.92 -1.54
C GLY A 161 -24.27 -6.70 -1.46
N SER A 162 -23.88 -5.59 -0.84
CA SER A 162 -24.75 -4.40 -0.71
C SER A 162 -24.31 -3.23 -1.59
N GLY A 163 -23.21 -3.40 -2.32
CA GLY A 163 -22.67 -2.33 -3.13
C GLY A 163 -22.12 -1.17 -2.29
N TYR A 164 -22.01 -0.05 -2.92
CA TYR A 164 -21.42 1.17 -2.40
C TYR A 164 -22.50 2.12 -1.87
N ASP A 165 -22.30 2.65 -0.66
CA ASP A 165 -23.16 3.65 -0.06
C ASP A 165 -22.69 5.08 -0.44
N PRO A 166 -23.47 5.83 -1.26
CA PRO A 166 -23.14 7.21 -1.62
C PRO A 166 -22.99 8.14 -0.42
N ALA A 167 -23.81 7.95 0.64
CA ALA A 167 -23.71 8.77 1.85
C ALA A 167 -22.41 8.55 2.61
N GLY A 168 -21.88 7.32 2.58
CA GLY A 168 -20.55 7.00 3.08
C GLY A 168 -19.43 7.71 2.31
N LEU A 169 -19.60 7.93 1.01
CA LEU A 169 -18.62 8.64 0.17
C LEU A 169 -18.59 10.13 0.50
N ASP A 170 -19.73 10.78 0.61
CA ASP A 170 -19.81 12.20 0.97
C ASP A 170 -19.19 12.45 2.35
N TYR A 171 -19.45 11.55 3.30
CA TYR A 171 -18.80 11.58 4.61
C TYR A 171 -17.27 11.44 4.48
N LEU A 172 -16.79 10.54 3.62
CA LEU A 172 -15.36 10.36 3.36
C LEU A 172 -14.71 11.56 2.70
N VAL A 173 -15.36 12.15 1.71
CA VAL A 173 -14.87 13.36 1.04
C VAL A 173 -14.74 14.49 2.06
N GLY A 174 -15.74 14.66 2.92
CA GLY A 174 -15.72 15.64 4.01
C GLY A 174 -14.60 15.37 5.02
N MET A 175 -14.44 14.13 5.44
CA MET A 175 -13.38 13.70 6.38
C MET A 175 -11.99 13.83 5.77
N SER A 176 -11.82 13.42 4.52
CA SER A 176 -10.55 13.52 3.78
C SER A 176 -10.14 15.00 3.66
N LYS A 177 -11.06 15.87 3.27
CA LYS A 177 -10.81 17.31 3.19
C LYS A 177 -10.40 17.89 4.55
N GLN A 178 -11.14 17.58 5.62
CA GLN A 178 -10.81 18.03 6.97
C GLN A 178 -9.45 17.50 7.46
N TYR A 179 -9.15 16.24 7.16
CA TYR A 179 -7.88 15.61 7.52
C TYR A 179 -6.71 16.25 6.78
N TYR A 180 -6.86 16.51 5.47
CA TYR A 180 -5.85 17.20 4.69
C TYR A 180 -5.68 18.65 5.12
N ASP A 181 -6.77 19.35 5.41
CA ASP A 181 -6.73 20.74 5.88
C ASP A 181 -6.08 20.86 7.28
N ARG A 182 -6.35 19.92 8.19
CA ARG A 182 -5.65 19.84 9.47
C ARG A 182 -4.17 19.53 9.28
N ARG A 183 -3.82 18.50 8.52
CA ARG A 183 -2.41 18.16 8.27
C ARG A 183 -1.63 19.26 7.57
N GLN A 184 -2.29 20.12 6.83
CA GLN A 184 -1.64 21.29 6.23
C GLN A 184 -1.45 22.44 7.21
N ARG A 185 -2.40 22.66 8.12
CA ARG A 185 -2.30 23.70 9.15
C ARG A 185 -1.30 23.35 10.25
N ASP A 186 -1.19 22.07 10.60
CA ASP A 186 -0.38 21.62 11.72
C ASP A 186 1.04 21.16 11.31
N ARG A 187 1.38 21.18 10.00
CA ARG A 187 2.74 20.87 9.55
C ARG A 187 3.60 22.13 9.51
N THR A 188 4.15 22.43 10.66
CA THR A 188 5.37 23.22 10.76
C THR A 188 6.55 22.35 10.39
N LEU A 189 7.39 22.82 9.48
CA LEU A 189 8.66 22.20 9.20
C LEU A 189 9.54 22.33 10.44
N THR A 190 9.96 21.22 11.02
CA THR A 190 10.70 21.19 12.29
C THR A 190 12.06 20.53 12.12
N ARG A 191 12.93 20.70 13.12
CA ARG A 191 14.22 20.00 13.18
C ARG A 191 14.00 18.49 13.09
N GLY A 192 14.82 17.82 12.26
CA GLY A 192 14.73 16.39 11.99
C GLY A 192 13.84 16.01 10.78
N ASP A 193 13.04 16.93 10.27
CA ASP A 193 12.27 16.69 9.04
C ASP A 193 13.21 16.50 7.84
N ARG A 194 12.73 15.75 6.86
CA ARG A 194 13.46 15.50 5.62
C ARG A 194 12.92 16.36 4.50
N VAL A 195 13.80 17.09 3.82
CA VAL A 195 13.50 17.92 2.66
C VAL A 195 14.21 17.34 1.44
N ALA A 196 13.47 17.03 0.38
CA ALA A 196 14.06 16.70 -0.90
C ALA A 196 14.41 17.99 -1.66
N ILE A 197 15.67 18.15 -2.02
CA ILE A 197 16.17 19.29 -2.77
C ILE A 197 16.46 18.82 -4.18
N LEU A 198 15.80 19.43 -5.17
CA LEU A 198 15.96 19.05 -6.57
C LEU A 198 17.42 19.15 -6.98
N GLY A 199 17.96 18.12 -7.62
CA GLY A 199 19.36 18.04 -8.05
C GLY A 199 20.38 17.81 -6.95
N ARG A 200 20.01 17.89 -5.64
CA ARG A 200 20.96 17.76 -4.51
C ARG A 200 20.67 16.60 -3.56
N GLY A 201 19.48 15.98 -3.67
CA GLY A 201 19.09 14.83 -2.85
C GLY A 201 18.28 15.21 -1.61
N ILE A 202 18.36 14.39 -0.57
CA ILE A 202 17.59 14.57 0.67
C ILE A 202 18.49 15.20 1.74
N ALA A 203 18.02 16.28 2.35
CA ALA A 203 18.63 16.95 3.48
C ALA A 203 17.77 16.77 4.75
N VAL A 204 18.40 16.82 5.92
CA VAL A 204 17.75 16.80 7.23
C VAL A 204 17.72 18.22 7.78
N VAL A 205 16.58 18.69 8.22
CA VAL A 205 16.42 20.02 8.79
C VAL A 205 17.09 20.09 10.16
N GLU A 206 18.02 21.01 10.30
CA GLU A 206 18.68 21.33 11.57
C GLU A 206 18.06 22.53 12.27
N HIS A 207 17.56 23.49 11.49
CA HIS A 207 16.84 24.66 11.99
C HIS A 207 15.79 25.09 10.99
N ALA A 208 14.63 25.50 11.48
CA ALA A 208 13.57 26.09 10.67
C ALA A 208 12.83 27.17 11.48
N ASP A 209 12.63 28.31 10.87
CA ASP A 209 11.74 29.38 11.34
C ASP A 209 10.79 29.82 10.23
N ASP A 210 10.07 30.93 10.42
CA ASP A 210 9.10 31.41 9.45
C ASP A 210 9.73 31.97 8.17
N THR A 211 11.03 32.25 8.19
CA THR A 211 11.76 32.89 7.08
C THR A 211 12.75 31.95 6.41
N GLU A 212 13.44 31.15 7.18
CA GLU A 212 14.58 30.34 6.73
C GLU A 212 14.53 28.91 7.24
N VAL A 213 15.19 28.05 6.47
CA VAL A 213 15.41 26.63 6.81
C VAL A 213 16.85 26.29 6.53
N HIS A 214 17.54 25.77 7.53
CA HIS A 214 18.87 25.21 7.41
C HIS A 214 18.79 23.70 7.43
N ALA A 215 19.26 23.03 6.39
CA ALA A 215 19.19 21.59 6.28
C ALA A 215 20.54 21.00 5.86
N LEU A 216 20.90 19.87 6.46
CA LEU A 216 22.17 19.17 6.27
C LEU A 216 22.00 18.06 5.23
N LEU A 217 22.73 18.14 4.13
CA LEU A 217 22.82 17.07 3.14
C LEU A 217 23.67 15.89 3.66
N ARG A 218 23.51 14.73 3.04
CA ARG A 218 24.24 13.51 3.40
C ARG A 218 25.78 13.65 3.30
N ASN A 219 26.25 14.53 2.42
CA ASN A 219 27.67 14.87 2.26
C ASN A 219 28.17 15.94 3.26
N ARG A 220 27.41 16.21 4.33
CA ARG A 220 27.70 17.22 5.36
C ARG A 220 27.72 18.68 4.88
N ILE A 221 27.13 18.95 3.74
CA ILE A 221 26.93 20.34 3.28
C ILE A 221 25.65 20.88 3.87
N MET A 222 25.77 22.04 4.55
CA MET A 222 24.60 22.80 5.06
C MET A 222 24.03 23.61 3.91
N VAL A 223 22.71 23.47 3.70
CA VAL A 223 21.97 24.24 2.71
C VAL A 223 21.02 25.18 3.43
N ARG A 224 21.07 26.46 3.08
CA ARG A 224 20.16 27.49 3.56
C ARG A 224 19.09 27.75 2.51
N MET A 225 17.82 27.71 2.91
CA MET A 225 16.67 27.84 2.02
C MET A 225 15.68 28.83 2.63
N ARG A 226 15.00 29.61 1.80
CA ARG A 226 13.90 30.44 2.29
C ARG A 226 12.69 29.55 2.58
N ARG A 227 12.01 29.76 3.69
CA ARG A 227 10.85 28.95 4.11
C ARG A 227 9.77 28.87 3.03
N LYS A 228 9.53 29.97 2.30
CA LYS A 228 8.55 30.05 1.20
C LYS A 228 8.88 29.17 -0.02
N ASP A 229 10.13 28.79 -0.19
CA ASP A 229 10.58 27.96 -1.32
C ASP A 229 10.46 26.46 -1.02
N ILE A 230 10.01 26.11 0.18
CA ILE A 230 9.80 24.73 0.60
C ILE A 230 8.30 24.45 0.71
N ALA A 231 7.84 23.49 -0.05
CA ALA A 231 6.45 23.04 -0.05
C ALA A 231 6.33 21.56 0.30
N TRP A 232 5.21 21.21 0.91
CA TRP A 232 4.88 19.82 1.12
C TRP A 232 4.34 19.23 -0.19
N ASN A 233 5.06 18.24 -0.74
CA ASN A 233 4.58 17.47 -1.89
C ASN A 233 3.64 16.36 -1.40
N ARG A 234 2.37 16.47 -1.77
CA ARG A 234 1.30 15.55 -1.36
C ARG A 234 1.46 14.17 -1.99
N GLN A 235 1.92 14.11 -3.25
CA GLN A 235 2.07 12.85 -3.98
C GLN A 235 3.20 12.00 -3.38
N ASN A 236 4.28 12.64 -3.01
CA ASN A 236 5.48 11.97 -2.49
C ASN A 236 5.53 11.95 -0.96
N MET A 237 4.54 12.56 -0.27
CA MET A 237 4.47 12.64 1.19
C MET A 237 5.77 13.14 1.83
N ARG A 238 6.40 14.16 1.25
CA ARG A 238 7.66 14.75 1.71
C ARG A 238 7.70 16.25 1.46
N TRP A 239 8.58 16.93 2.21
CA TRP A 239 8.94 18.30 1.93
C TRP A 239 9.83 18.36 0.69
N GLU A 240 9.55 19.28 -0.22
CA GLU A 240 10.35 19.53 -1.43
C GLU A 240 10.71 21.01 -1.49
N ALA A 241 11.98 21.29 -1.70
CA ALA A 241 12.47 22.62 -2.01
C ALA A 241 12.45 22.83 -3.53
N LYS A 242 11.94 23.98 -3.96
CA LYS A 242 12.12 24.43 -5.34
C LYS A 242 13.60 24.58 -5.62
N ASP A 243 13.96 24.41 -6.89
CA ASP A 243 15.35 24.51 -7.33
C ASP A 243 15.99 25.80 -6.81
N LEU A 244 16.99 25.64 -5.98
CA LEU A 244 17.78 26.78 -5.52
C LEU A 244 18.74 27.06 -6.65
N ALA A 245 18.45 28.10 -7.45
CA ALA A 245 19.44 28.63 -8.38
C ALA A 245 20.79 28.83 -7.66
N PRO A 246 21.90 28.56 -8.33
CA PRO A 246 23.23 28.62 -7.73
C PRO A 246 23.55 30.00 -7.15
#